data_1bb03849fb2a5ad6e3ec6fa229218730
#
_entry.id   1bb03849fb2a5ad6e3ec6fa229218730
#
_cell.length_a   1.000
_cell.length_b   1.000
_cell.length_c   1.000
_cell.angle_alpha   90.00
_cell.angle_beta   90.00
_cell.angle_gamma   90.00
#
_symmetry.space_group_name_H-M   'P 1'
#
loop_
_entity.id
_entity.type
_entity.pdbx_description
1 polymer ?
#
loop_
_entity_poly.entity_id
_entity_poly.type
_entity_poly.pdbx_seq_one_letter_code
_entity_poly.pdbx_strand_id
1 'polypeptide(L)'
;MRHYKRAIHLDFHTMPRVGDVAADFDARQFAATLAEANVEFVTFFAKCNLGFAYYPTKVGIVHPGMRKRDMLGPAVRECHKRGIGVVAYFNIGLDHEQASRRRDWCTLSRIRQVHTENFLNNFFRRLCLNTAYGDYM
;
A
#
# COMPACT_ATOMS: atom_id res chain seq x y z
N MET A 1 -6.19 -7.66 25.56
CA MET A 1 -6.02 -6.79 24.36
C MET A 1 -4.85 -5.84 24.63
N ARG A 2 -3.84 -5.79 23.74
CA ARG A 2 -2.68 -4.91 23.95
C ARG A 2 -3.08 -3.49 23.54
N HIS A 3 -2.89 -2.51 24.44
CA HIS A 3 -3.16 -1.10 24.15
C HIS A 3 -1.87 -0.42 23.72
N TYR A 4 -1.83 0.08 22.48
CA TYR A 4 -0.71 0.86 21.96
C TYR A 4 -0.96 2.34 22.24
N LYS A 5 0.06 3.04 22.74
CA LYS A 5 0.01 4.47 23.07
C LYS A 5 0.73 5.34 22.03
N ARG A 6 1.74 4.78 21.36
CA ARG A 6 2.58 5.48 20.39
C ARG A 6 2.56 4.73 19.06
N ALA A 7 1.87 5.29 18.08
CA ALA A 7 1.74 4.71 16.76
C ALA A 7 2.24 5.70 15.69
N ILE A 8 2.80 5.17 14.63
CA ILE A 8 3.18 5.94 13.45
C ILE A 8 2.45 5.36 12.23
N HIS A 9 1.91 6.23 11.40
CA HIS A 9 1.43 5.89 10.07
C HIS A 9 2.43 6.43 9.04
N LEU A 10 3.00 5.53 8.26
CA LEU A 10 3.87 5.89 7.14
C LEU A 10 3.04 5.90 5.87
N ASP A 11 2.80 7.09 5.37
CA ASP A 11 2.03 7.31 4.15
C ASP A 11 2.99 7.51 2.96
N PHE A 12 3.06 6.52 2.07
CA PHE A 12 3.87 6.63 0.86
C PHE A 12 3.13 6.09 -0.37
N HIS A 13 2.98 6.96 -1.36
CA HIS A 13 2.35 6.69 -2.65
C HIS A 13 3.37 6.98 -3.76
N THR A 14 4.16 5.98 -4.10
CA THR A 14 5.26 6.17 -5.05
C THR A 14 4.77 6.09 -6.49
N MET A 15 5.03 7.12 -7.26
CA MET A 15 4.66 7.17 -8.68
C MET A 15 5.43 6.12 -9.50
N PRO A 16 4.82 5.52 -10.55
CA PRO A 16 5.42 4.39 -11.28
C PRO A 16 6.74 4.71 -11.99
N ARG A 17 7.01 6.00 -12.24
CA ARG A 17 8.27 6.43 -12.89
C ARG A 17 9.43 6.59 -11.91
N VAL A 18 9.19 6.47 -10.61
CA VAL A 18 10.26 6.49 -9.61
C VAL A 18 11.01 5.16 -9.67
N GLY A 19 12.27 5.24 -10.05
CA GLY A 19 13.18 4.08 -10.02
C GLY A 19 13.73 3.82 -8.63
N ASP A 20 14.35 2.66 -8.46
CA ASP A 20 15.11 2.29 -7.26
C ASP A 20 14.35 2.42 -5.92
N VAL A 21 13.04 2.19 -5.96
CA VAL A 21 12.20 2.17 -4.75
C VAL A 21 12.73 1.11 -3.78
N ALA A 22 12.91 1.50 -2.52
CA ALA A 22 13.51 0.68 -1.46
C ALA A 22 14.96 0.23 -1.73
N ALA A 23 15.72 0.93 -2.57
CA ALA A 23 17.12 0.59 -2.83
C ALA A 23 17.97 0.60 -1.55
N ASP A 24 17.79 1.63 -0.73
CA ASP A 24 18.55 1.85 0.51
C ASP A 24 17.75 1.45 1.77
N PHE A 25 16.66 0.70 1.60
CA PHE A 25 15.82 0.31 2.73
C PHE A 25 16.50 -0.80 3.56
N ASP A 26 16.96 -0.45 4.73
CA ASP A 26 17.42 -1.38 5.76
C ASP A 26 16.34 -1.56 6.82
N ALA A 27 15.70 -2.72 6.82
CA ALA A 27 14.63 -3.05 7.75
C ALA A 27 15.09 -3.14 9.20
N ARG A 28 16.36 -3.51 9.45
CA ARG A 28 16.94 -3.59 10.80
C ARG A 28 17.13 -2.19 11.37
N GLN A 29 17.73 -1.29 10.57
CA GLN A 29 17.91 0.11 10.94
C GLN A 29 16.56 0.78 11.14
N PHE A 30 15.63 0.59 10.22
CA PHE A 30 14.26 1.10 10.31
C PHE A 30 13.59 0.72 11.64
N ALA A 31 13.57 -0.56 11.97
CA ALA A 31 12.95 -1.04 13.20
C ALA A 31 13.72 -0.62 14.47
N ALA A 32 15.06 -0.46 14.40
CA ALA A 32 15.85 0.08 15.48
C ALA A 32 15.48 1.54 15.78
N THR A 33 15.39 2.38 14.75
CA THR A 33 14.99 3.79 14.88
C THR A 33 13.58 3.93 15.49
N LEU A 34 12.64 3.08 15.08
CA LEU A 34 11.30 3.06 15.69
C LEU A 34 11.34 2.66 17.16
N ALA A 35 12.17 1.69 17.52
CA ALA A 35 12.34 1.26 18.92
C ALA A 35 12.97 2.36 19.78
N GLU A 36 14.01 3.05 19.29
CA GLU A 36 14.64 4.19 19.94
C GLU A 36 13.66 5.33 20.19
N ALA A 37 12.75 5.57 19.22
CA ALA A 37 11.66 6.52 19.34
C ALA A 37 10.50 6.02 20.23
N ASN A 38 10.64 4.85 20.86
CA ASN A 38 9.60 4.22 21.66
C ASN A 38 8.27 4.00 20.92
N VAL A 39 8.31 3.76 19.61
CA VAL A 39 7.13 3.42 18.81
C VAL A 39 6.69 1.99 19.14
N GLU A 40 5.42 1.82 19.42
CA GLU A 40 4.84 0.52 19.79
C GLU A 40 4.10 -0.13 18.62
N PHE A 41 3.72 0.69 17.61
CA PHE A 41 2.92 0.25 16.50
C PHE A 41 3.17 1.09 15.25
N VAL A 42 3.28 0.47 14.10
CA VAL A 42 3.46 1.15 12.81
C VAL A 42 2.46 0.64 11.76
N THR A 43 1.85 1.56 11.04
CA THR A 43 1.14 1.24 9.80
C THR A 43 2.13 1.39 8.64
N PHE A 44 2.32 0.29 7.92
CA PHE A 44 3.29 0.19 6.82
C PHE A 44 2.58 -0.23 5.53
N PHE A 45 2.91 0.38 4.41
CA PHE A 45 2.18 0.12 3.17
C PHE A 45 2.52 -1.25 2.55
N ALA A 46 1.49 -2.07 2.37
CA ALA A 46 1.53 -3.25 1.52
C ALA A 46 1.13 -2.88 0.08
N LYS A 47 -0.01 -2.19 -0.09
CA LYS A 47 -0.49 -1.74 -1.40
C LYS A 47 -1.05 -0.32 -1.31
N CYS A 48 -0.57 0.58 -2.15
CA CYS A 48 -1.03 1.96 -2.19
C CYS A 48 -2.25 2.15 -3.11
N ASN A 49 -2.82 3.35 -3.11
CA ASN A 49 -3.96 3.73 -3.95
C ASN A 49 -3.64 3.79 -5.46
N LEU A 50 -2.37 3.86 -5.83
CA LEU A 50 -1.94 3.72 -7.22
C LEU A 50 -2.09 2.28 -7.75
N GLY A 51 -2.22 1.30 -6.84
CA GLY A 51 -2.38 -0.12 -7.18
C GLY A 51 -1.10 -0.93 -7.09
N PHE A 52 0.00 -0.33 -6.61
CA PHE A 52 1.29 -1.01 -6.50
C PHE A 52 1.50 -1.64 -5.13
N ALA A 53 1.97 -2.88 -5.15
CA ALA A 53 2.47 -3.59 -3.98
C ALA A 53 3.95 -3.30 -3.72
N TYR A 54 4.32 -3.20 -2.44
CA TYR A 54 5.70 -3.00 -1.98
C TYR A 54 6.31 -4.29 -1.41
N TYR A 55 5.81 -5.43 -1.90
CA TYR A 55 6.29 -6.77 -1.58
C TYR A 55 6.09 -7.68 -2.80
N PRO A 56 6.78 -8.81 -2.92
CA PRO A 56 6.54 -9.78 -3.98
C PRO A 56 5.14 -10.36 -3.85
N THR A 57 4.32 -10.20 -4.90
CA THR A 57 2.97 -10.76 -4.98
C THR A 57 2.79 -11.54 -6.27
N LYS A 58 1.94 -12.57 -6.24
CA LYS A 58 1.55 -13.36 -7.41
C LYS A 58 0.25 -12.85 -8.07
N VAL A 59 -0.53 -12.04 -7.36
CA VAL A 59 -1.85 -11.57 -7.79
C VAL A 59 -1.80 -10.10 -8.18
N GLY A 60 -1.21 -9.26 -7.33
CA GLY A 60 -1.13 -7.82 -7.55
C GLY A 60 0.01 -7.38 -8.47
N ILE A 61 0.15 -6.08 -8.61
CA ILE A 61 1.21 -5.45 -9.41
C ILE A 61 2.27 -4.91 -8.46
N VAL A 62 3.47 -5.47 -8.51
CA VAL A 62 4.61 -4.94 -7.76
C VAL A 62 5.02 -3.60 -8.37
N HIS A 63 5.39 -2.61 -7.53
CA HIS A 63 5.87 -1.32 -8.02
C HIS A 63 7.09 -1.52 -8.95
N PRO A 64 7.10 -0.96 -10.14
CA PRO A 64 8.17 -1.22 -11.14
C PRO A 64 9.57 -0.86 -10.63
N GLY A 65 9.69 0.19 -9.80
CA GLY A 65 10.95 0.59 -9.18
C GLY A 65 11.46 -0.36 -8.07
N MET A 66 10.65 -1.31 -7.60
CA MET A 66 11.04 -2.27 -6.55
C MET A 66 12.06 -3.31 -7.01
N ARG A 67 12.14 -3.62 -8.31
CA ARG A 67 13.11 -4.58 -8.89
C ARG A 67 13.20 -5.90 -8.12
N LYS A 68 12.06 -6.49 -7.76
CA LYS A 68 11.92 -7.73 -6.96
C LYS A 68 12.31 -7.61 -5.48
N ARG A 69 12.55 -6.42 -4.97
CA ARG A 69 12.79 -6.22 -3.54
C ARG A 69 11.52 -6.49 -2.74
N ASP A 70 11.70 -6.88 -1.50
CA ASP A 70 10.63 -7.00 -0.50
C ASP A 70 10.88 -5.96 0.59
N MET A 71 10.01 -4.98 0.69
CA MET A 71 10.10 -3.95 1.73
C MET A 71 9.25 -4.33 2.96
N LEU A 72 8.09 -4.95 2.71
CA LEU A 72 7.12 -5.26 3.76
C LEU A 72 7.57 -6.42 4.66
N GLY A 73 7.95 -7.56 4.08
CA GLY A 73 8.29 -8.75 4.83
C GLY A 73 9.45 -8.55 5.83
N PRO A 74 10.59 -7.99 5.39
CA PRO A 74 11.69 -7.65 6.31
C PRO A 74 11.27 -6.62 7.37
N ALA A 75 10.50 -5.58 7.02
CA ALA A 75 10.01 -4.60 7.99
C ALA A 75 9.18 -5.26 9.10
N VAL A 76 8.24 -6.12 8.73
CA VAL A 76 7.41 -6.86 9.69
C VAL A 76 8.27 -7.71 10.62
N ARG A 77 9.19 -8.50 10.07
CA ARG A 77 10.08 -9.35 10.87
C ARG A 77 10.92 -8.56 11.87
N GLU A 78 11.54 -7.48 11.42
CA GLU A 78 12.42 -6.69 12.29
C GLU A 78 11.68 -5.87 13.35
N CYS A 79 10.47 -5.38 13.02
CA CYS A 79 9.58 -4.75 13.98
C CYS A 79 9.11 -5.75 15.07
N HIS A 80 8.66 -6.94 14.67
CA HIS A 80 8.19 -7.95 15.60
C HIS A 80 9.29 -8.42 16.56
N LYS A 81 10.55 -8.56 16.10
CA LYS A 81 11.71 -8.86 17.00
C LYS A 81 11.88 -7.83 18.13
N ARG A 82 11.41 -6.61 17.91
CA ARG A 82 11.50 -5.49 18.88
C ARG A 82 10.18 -5.22 19.61
N GLY A 83 9.21 -6.11 19.45
CA GLY A 83 7.89 -5.98 20.07
C GLY A 83 7.01 -4.88 19.47
N ILE A 84 7.37 -4.33 18.31
CA ILE A 84 6.60 -3.31 17.58
C ILE A 84 5.55 -4.00 16.74
N GLY A 85 4.28 -3.63 16.95
CA GLY A 85 3.16 -4.11 16.12
C GLY A 85 3.19 -3.50 14.71
N VAL A 86 2.78 -4.26 13.71
CA VAL A 86 2.69 -3.78 12.32
C VAL A 86 1.30 -4.04 11.77
N VAL A 87 0.69 -3.00 11.19
CA VAL A 87 -0.47 -3.13 10.30
C VAL A 87 0.00 -2.94 8.87
N ALA A 88 -0.28 -3.91 8.03
CA ALA A 88 -0.09 -3.79 6.59
C ALA A 88 -1.25 -2.97 6.00
N TYR A 89 -0.98 -1.73 5.59
CA TYR A 89 -1.97 -0.92 4.90
C TYR A 89 -2.21 -1.46 3.50
N PHE A 90 -3.45 -1.69 3.18
CA PHE A 90 -3.87 -2.19 1.88
C PHE A 90 -5.05 -1.38 1.35
N ASN A 91 -4.86 -0.60 0.28
CA ASN A 91 -5.93 0.17 -0.29
C ASN A 91 -6.87 -0.70 -1.11
N ILE A 92 -8.14 -0.73 -0.73
CA ILE A 92 -9.18 -1.54 -1.36
C ILE A 92 -9.98 -0.74 -2.39
N GLY A 93 -10.39 0.47 -2.03
CA GLY A 93 -11.32 1.26 -2.83
C GLY A 93 -10.70 1.99 -4.03
N LEU A 94 -9.41 2.28 -3.96
CA LEU A 94 -8.67 3.00 -4.99
C LEU A 94 -7.54 2.13 -5.52
N ASP A 95 -7.52 1.92 -6.84
CA ASP A 95 -6.49 1.18 -7.54
C ASP A 95 -6.39 1.71 -8.96
N HIS A 96 -5.50 2.68 -9.16
CA HIS A 96 -5.35 3.35 -10.45
C HIS A 96 -4.93 2.39 -11.56
N GLU A 97 -4.01 1.48 -11.27
CA GLU A 97 -3.52 0.51 -12.26
C GLU A 97 -4.63 -0.43 -12.75
N GLN A 98 -5.42 -0.99 -11.84
CA GLN A 98 -6.54 -1.84 -12.21
C GLN A 98 -7.65 -1.04 -12.89
N ALA A 99 -7.98 0.14 -12.40
CA ALA A 99 -8.99 1.01 -13.01
C ALA A 99 -8.62 1.43 -14.44
N SER A 100 -7.33 1.57 -14.74
CA SER A 100 -6.85 1.90 -16.08
C SER A 100 -6.94 0.72 -17.05
N ARG A 101 -6.76 -0.51 -16.55
CA ARG A 101 -6.80 -1.75 -17.32
C ARG A 101 -8.20 -2.35 -17.44
N ARG A 102 -9.03 -2.18 -16.40
CA ARG A 102 -10.32 -2.83 -16.23
C ARG A 102 -11.40 -1.79 -15.88
N ARG A 103 -11.83 -1.06 -16.89
CA ARG A 103 -12.90 -0.06 -16.71
C ARG A 103 -14.23 -0.67 -16.28
N ASP A 104 -14.46 -1.93 -16.61
CA ASP A 104 -15.59 -2.73 -16.17
C ASP A 104 -15.62 -2.97 -14.64
N TRP A 105 -14.52 -2.76 -13.96
CA TRP A 105 -14.42 -2.84 -12.49
C TRP A 105 -14.68 -1.51 -11.79
N CYS A 106 -14.71 -0.40 -12.52
CA CYS A 106 -14.89 0.92 -11.91
C CYS A 106 -16.33 1.13 -11.42
N THR A 107 -16.46 1.89 -10.34
CA THR A 107 -17.77 2.37 -9.90
C THR A 107 -18.35 3.34 -10.92
N LEU A 108 -19.65 3.26 -11.14
CA LEU A 108 -20.37 4.13 -12.05
C LEU A 108 -21.25 5.12 -11.29
N SER A 109 -21.33 6.34 -11.78
CA SER A 109 -22.30 7.34 -11.34
C SER A 109 -23.73 6.95 -11.78
N ARG A 110 -24.74 7.69 -11.29
CA ARG A 110 -26.14 7.49 -11.71
C ARG A 110 -26.36 7.62 -13.21
N ILE A 111 -25.50 8.36 -13.90
CA ILE A 111 -25.54 8.54 -15.36
C ILE A 111 -24.57 7.61 -16.11
N ARG A 112 -24.15 6.52 -15.45
CA ARG A 112 -23.24 5.48 -15.98
C ARG A 112 -21.86 5.98 -16.44
N GLN A 113 -21.39 7.08 -15.88
CA GLN A 113 -20.02 7.52 -16.07
C GLN A 113 -19.14 6.94 -14.98
N VAL A 114 -17.87 6.63 -15.29
CA VAL A 114 -16.90 6.17 -14.31
C VAL A 114 -16.70 7.23 -13.24
N HIS A 115 -16.91 6.83 -11.98
CA HIS A 115 -16.71 7.72 -10.84
C HIS A 115 -15.23 8.00 -10.65
N THR A 116 -14.86 9.27 -10.65
CA THR A 116 -13.49 9.74 -10.35
C THR A 116 -13.50 10.53 -9.05
N GLU A 117 -12.51 10.28 -8.21
CA GLU A 117 -12.29 11.11 -7.03
C GLU A 117 -11.67 12.45 -7.48
N ASN A 118 -12.20 13.57 -6.95
CA ASN A 118 -11.66 14.91 -7.18
C ASN A 118 -10.35 15.16 -6.41
N PHE A 119 -9.66 14.10 -6.07
CA PHE A 119 -8.38 14.14 -5.41
C PHE A 119 -7.27 14.03 -6.45
N LEU A 120 -6.31 14.92 -6.41
CA LEU A 120 -5.20 14.97 -7.39
C LEU A 120 -5.66 14.99 -8.86
N ASN A 121 -6.53 15.94 -9.21
CA ASN A 121 -6.98 16.20 -10.59
C ASN A 121 -7.64 14.97 -11.27
N ASN A 122 -8.50 14.27 -10.56
CA ASN A 122 -9.24 13.11 -11.08
C ASN A 122 -8.34 11.92 -11.49
N PHE A 123 -7.15 11.83 -10.93
CA PHE A 123 -6.22 10.76 -11.23
C PHE A 123 -6.70 9.39 -10.69
N PHE A 124 -7.42 9.39 -9.56
CA PHE A 124 -7.89 8.16 -8.94
C PHE A 124 -9.32 7.82 -9.31
N ARG A 125 -9.57 6.55 -9.58
CA ARG A 125 -10.90 5.99 -9.82
C ARG A 125 -11.21 4.95 -8.77
N ARG A 126 -12.46 4.96 -8.30
CA ARG A 126 -12.96 3.92 -7.38
C ARG A 126 -13.26 2.64 -8.13
N LEU A 127 -12.96 1.54 -7.50
CA LEU A 127 -13.33 0.21 -7.97
C LEU A 127 -14.49 -0.35 -7.15
N CYS A 128 -15.29 -1.19 -7.78
CA CYS A 128 -16.49 -1.78 -7.20
C CYS A 128 -16.23 -3.23 -6.80
N LEU A 129 -16.35 -3.52 -5.50
CA LEU A 129 -16.17 -4.89 -4.97
C LEU A 129 -17.26 -5.87 -5.44
N ASN A 130 -18.36 -5.38 -6.01
CA ASN A 130 -19.41 -6.22 -6.62
C ASN A 130 -19.09 -6.65 -8.06
N THR A 131 -17.89 -6.39 -8.53
CA THR A 131 -17.34 -6.88 -9.81
C THR A 131 -16.29 -7.94 -9.53
N ALA A 132 -15.70 -8.52 -10.58
CA ALA A 132 -14.56 -9.43 -10.43
C ALA A 132 -13.32 -8.79 -9.74
N TYR A 133 -13.34 -7.50 -9.46
CA TYR A 133 -12.36 -6.87 -8.59
C TYR A 133 -12.44 -7.39 -7.14
N GLY A 134 -13.62 -7.77 -6.67
CA GLY A 134 -13.78 -8.39 -5.36
C GLY A 134 -12.99 -9.69 -5.21
N ASP A 135 -12.97 -10.51 -6.26
CA ASP A 135 -12.21 -11.77 -6.29
C ASP A 135 -10.70 -11.53 -6.44
N TYR A 136 -10.31 -10.43 -7.08
CA TYR A 136 -8.91 -10.01 -7.24
C TYR A 136 -8.30 -9.56 -5.90
N MET A 137 -9.09 -8.98 -4.99
CA MET A 137 -8.63 -8.43 -3.71
C MET A 137 -8.43 -9.49 -2.64
#